data_9f57d7f36cf1ead93ee2f571a6107564
#
_entry.id   9f57d7f36cf1ead93ee2f571a6107564
#
_cell.length_a   1.000
_cell.length_b   1.000
_cell.length_c   1.000
_cell.angle_alpha   90.00
_cell.angle_beta   90.00
_cell.angle_gamma   90.00
#
_symmetry.space_group_name_H-M   'P 1'
#
loop_
_entity.id
_entity.type
_entity.pdbx_description
1 polymer ?
#
loop_
_entity_poly.entity_id
_entity_poly.type
_entity_poly.pdbx_seq_one_letter_code
_entity_poly.pdbx_strand_id
1 'polypeptide(L)'
;KITNLTNDKKYIGKKQCKSIRKRPPLKGKRNKRRYEVETDWKSYTSSSNQLNKDLEVLGKDSFKFEILRWCDSKWELSYHETRLQFEEEVLLRDDYYNGIINVRVGRRK
;
A
#
# COMPACT_ATOMS: atom_id res chain seq x y z
N LYS A 1 -3.37 -2.74 -6.81
CA LYS A 1 -4.80 -2.67 -7.14
C LYS A 1 -5.49 -3.97 -6.75
N ILE A 2 -6.58 -3.85 -6.05
CA ILE A 2 -7.41 -4.98 -5.64
C ILE A 2 -8.78 -4.82 -6.32
N THR A 3 -9.23 -5.86 -6.99
CA THR A 3 -10.52 -5.85 -7.69
C THR A 3 -11.43 -6.94 -7.10
N ASN A 4 -12.64 -6.56 -6.69
CA ASN A 4 -13.67 -7.51 -6.29
C ASN A 4 -14.34 -8.06 -7.55
N LEU A 5 -14.14 -9.34 -7.83
CA LEU A 5 -14.63 -9.96 -9.08
C LEU A 5 -16.14 -10.16 -9.10
N THR A 6 -16.83 -10.04 -7.95
CA THR A 6 -18.27 -10.20 -7.90
C THR A 6 -19.05 -8.94 -8.28
N ASN A 7 -18.49 -7.75 -8.01
CA ASN A 7 -19.16 -6.47 -8.25
C ASN A 7 -18.31 -5.43 -8.96
N ASP A 8 -17.10 -5.80 -9.38
CA ASP A 8 -16.10 -4.93 -10.05
C ASP A 8 -15.66 -3.72 -9.22
N LYS A 9 -15.89 -3.70 -7.92
CA LYS A 9 -15.35 -2.66 -7.05
C LYS A 9 -13.84 -2.82 -6.89
N LYS A 10 -13.14 -1.69 -6.89
CA LYS A 10 -11.67 -1.65 -6.92
C LYS A 10 -11.10 -0.82 -5.78
N TYR A 11 -9.84 -1.05 -5.48
CA TYR A 11 -9.08 -0.30 -4.47
C TYR A 11 -7.65 -0.11 -4.96
N ILE A 12 -7.14 1.10 -4.84
CA ILE A 12 -5.73 1.42 -5.12
C ILE A 12 -5.06 1.83 -3.82
N GLY A 13 -4.02 1.10 -3.45
CA GLY A 13 -3.26 1.36 -2.24
C GLY A 13 -1.79 1.05 -2.43
N LYS A 14 -1.04 1.24 -1.35
CA LYS A 14 0.40 0.97 -1.32
C LYS A 14 0.77 0.08 -0.15
N LYS A 15 1.89 -0.63 -0.28
CA LYS A 15 2.50 -1.36 0.81
C LYS A 15 4.01 -1.41 0.62
N GLN A 16 4.75 -1.10 1.66
CA GLN A 16 6.19 -1.28 1.64
C GLN A 16 6.54 -2.77 1.71
N CYS A 17 7.43 -3.20 0.82
CA CYS A 17 7.92 -4.58 0.83
C CYS A 17 8.98 -4.80 1.91
N LYS A 18 9.73 -3.76 2.25
CA LYS A 18 10.79 -3.81 3.25
C LYS A 18 10.65 -2.64 4.21
N SER A 19 10.98 -2.91 5.46
CA SER A 19 11.00 -1.91 6.52
C SER A 19 12.42 -1.79 7.05
N ILE A 20 12.88 -0.56 7.28
CA ILE A 20 14.20 -0.29 7.88
C ILE A 20 14.01 -0.28 9.39
N ARG A 21 14.73 -1.15 10.08
CA ARG A 21 14.75 -1.23 11.53
C ARG A 21 16.14 -0.91 12.06
N LYS A 22 16.19 -0.53 13.34
CA LYS A 22 17.45 -0.21 14.01
C LYS A 22 17.73 -1.22 15.12
N ARG A 23 18.97 -1.65 15.20
CA ARG A 23 19.46 -2.48 16.31
C ARG A 23 20.33 -1.65 17.24
N PRO A 24 20.50 -2.07 18.51
CA PRO A 24 21.44 -1.39 19.40
C PRO A 24 22.83 -1.32 18.78
N PRO A 25 23.63 -0.28 19.09
CA PRO A 25 24.99 -0.18 18.59
C PRO A 25 25.83 -1.39 18.99
N LEU A 26 26.75 -1.78 18.14
CA LEU A 26 27.77 -2.77 18.52
C LEU A 26 28.66 -2.18 19.61
N LYS A 27 29.25 -3.05 20.43
CA LYS A 27 30.18 -2.65 21.48
C LYS A 27 31.29 -1.78 20.88
N GLY A 28 31.49 -0.57 21.45
CA GLY A 28 32.46 0.38 20.94
C GLY A 28 31.97 1.27 19.80
N LYS A 29 30.73 1.12 19.34
CA LYS A 29 30.13 1.97 18.30
C LYS A 29 29.10 2.91 18.90
N ARG A 30 28.99 4.13 18.33
CA ARG A 30 28.06 5.15 18.80
C ARG A 30 26.68 5.08 18.13
N ASN A 31 26.64 4.69 16.84
CA ASN A 31 25.43 4.73 16.04
C ASN A 31 24.71 3.38 16.04
N LYS A 32 23.38 3.43 16.05
CA LYS A 32 22.56 2.23 15.86
C LYS A 32 22.76 1.69 14.46
N ARG A 33 22.77 0.36 14.36
CA ARG A 33 22.85 -0.32 13.07
C ARG A 33 21.47 -0.32 12.40
N ARG A 34 21.45 -0.08 11.10
CA ARG A 34 20.25 -0.22 10.29
C ARG A 34 20.25 -1.56 9.57
N TYR A 35 19.09 -2.14 9.45
CA TYR A 35 18.90 -3.36 8.66
C TYR A 35 17.51 -3.37 8.04
N GLU A 36 17.38 -4.05 6.91
CA GLU A 36 16.12 -4.18 6.19
C GLU A 36 15.41 -5.47 6.61
N VAL A 37 14.10 -5.38 6.76
CA VAL A 37 13.24 -6.53 7.07
C VAL A 37 12.11 -6.55 6.06
N GLU A 38 11.85 -7.72 5.46
CA GLU A 38 10.70 -7.89 4.59
C GLU A 38 9.42 -7.75 5.40
N THR A 39 8.46 -6.96 4.88
CA THR A 39 7.16 -6.79 5.51
C THR A 39 6.21 -7.92 5.06
N ASP A 40 4.98 -7.90 5.58
CA ASP A 40 3.92 -8.84 5.21
C ASP A 40 3.18 -8.42 3.92
N TRP A 41 3.87 -7.75 2.99
CA TRP A 41 3.25 -7.20 1.78
C TRP A 41 2.52 -8.25 0.94
N LYS A 42 2.96 -9.51 0.96
CA LYS A 42 2.33 -10.59 0.20
C LYS A 42 0.96 -10.97 0.76
N SER A 43 0.72 -10.71 2.03
CA SER A 43 -0.57 -10.97 2.69
C SER A 43 -1.38 -9.69 2.91
N TYR A 44 -0.84 -8.54 2.51
CA TYR A 44 -1.52 -7.26 2.66
C TYR A 44 -2.78 -7.20 1.81
N THR A 45 -3.86 -6.76 2.40
CA THR A 45 -5.14 -6.62 1.70
C THR A 45 -5.50 -5.16 1.45
N SER A 46 -5.70 -4.36 2.49
CA SER A 46 -5.94 -2.93 2.33
C SER A 46 -6.08 -2.24 3.68
N SER A 47 -6.16 -0.91 3.66
CA SER A 47 -6.57 -0.11 4.81
C SER A 47 -8.07 0.23 4.79
N SER A 48 -8.81 -0.21 3.78
CA SER A 48 -10.26 0.02 3.68
C SER A 48 -11.02 -1.00 4.51
N ASN A 49 -11.81 -0.53 5.48
CA ASN A 49 -12.63 -1.41 6.31
C ASN A 49 -13.71 -2.13 5.50
N GLN A 50 -14.31 -1.46 4.53
CA GLN A 50 -15.34 -2.06 3.68
C GLN A 50 -14.77 -3.18 2.82
N LEU A 51 -13.61 -2.96 2.22
CA LEU A 51 -12.93 -3.98 1.44
C LEU A 51 -12.56 -5.19 2.29
N ASN A 52 -12.04 -4.96 3.49
CA ASN A 52 -11.68 -6.04 4.41
C ASN A 52 -12.89 -6.87 4.86
N LYS A 53 -14.04 -6.22 5.07
CA LYS A 53 -15.29 -6.92 5.35
C LYS A 53 -15.73 -7.80 4.18
N ASP A 54 -15.65 -7.29 2.96
CA ASP A 54 -16.01 -8.05 1.76
C ASP A 54 -15.07 -9.23 1.56
N LEU A 55 -13.77 -9.06 1.85
CA LEU A 55 -12.79 -10.15 1.82
C LEU A 55 -13.13 -11.26 2.80
N GLU A 56 -13.57 -10.90 4.01
CA GLU A 56 -13.99 -11.87 5.03
C GLU A 56 -15.22 -12.68 4.59
N VAL A 57 -16.18 -12.00 4.00
CA VAL A 57 -17.46 -12.61 3.59
C VAL A 57 -17.31 -13.44 2.32
N LEU A 58 -16.62 -12.92 1.31
CA LEU A 58 -16.54 -13.52 -0.02
C LEU A 58 -15.33 -14.44 -0.20
N GLY A 59 -14.30 -14.28 0.64
CA GLY A 59 -13.06 -15.00 0.52
C GLY A 59 -12.10 -14.35 -0.47
N LYS A 60 -10.81 -14.61 -0.30
CA LYS A 60 -9.73 -14.01 -1.06
C LYS A 60 -9.75 -14.41 -2.54
N ASP A 61 -10.30 -15.58 -2.86
CA ASP A 61 -10.41 -16.08 -4.23
C ASP A 61 -11.38 -15.29 -5.09
N SER A 62 -12.26 -14.51 -4.46
CA SER A 62 -13.20 -13.62 -5.16
C SER A 62 -12.60 -12.27 -5.53
N PHE A 63 -11.31 -12.06 -5.26
CA PHE A 63 -10.60 -10.81 -5.50
C PHE A 63 -9.37 -11.04 -6.35
N LYS A 64 -9.09 -10.06 -7.22
CA LYS A 64 -7.88 -10.04 -8.03
C LYS A 64 -6.91 -9.02 -7.44
N PHE A 65 -5.66 -9.44 -7.21
CA PHE A 65 -4.60 -8.59 -6.70
C PHE A 65 -3.60 -8.32 -7.82
N GLU A 66 -3.36 -7.04 -8.10
CA GLU A 66 -2.44 -6.62 -9.16
C GLU A 66 -1.40 -5.65 -8.60
N ILE A 67 -0.14 -5.88 -8.96
CA ILE A 67 0.93 -4.93 -8.69
C ILE A 67 1.01 -3.99 -9.89
N LEU A 68 0.67 -2.72 -9.68
CA LEU A 68 0.68 -1.72 -10.75
C LEU A 68 2.08 -1.15 -10.97
N ARG A 69 2.88 -1.06 -9.91
CA ARG A 69 4.23 -0.51 -10.00
C ARG A 69 5.08 -0.91 -8.79
N TRP A 70 6.32 -1.26 -9.06
CA TRP A 70 7.36 -1.40 -8.05
C TRP A 70 8.09 -0.06 -7.88
N CYS A 71 8.36 0.33 -6.64
CA CYS A 71 9.03 1.58 -6.31
C CYS A 71 10.27 1.34 -5.47
N ASP A 72 11.31 2.12 -5.71
CA ASP A 72 12.60 1.95 -5.03
C ASP A 72 12.68 2.68 -3.70
N SER A 73 11.77 3.62 -3.44
CA SER A 73 11.78 4.42 -2.22
C SER A 73 10.37 4.63 -1.69
N LYS A 74 10.28 4.95 -0.41
CA LYS A 74 9.02 5.30 0.24
C LYS A 74 8.37 6.52 -0.41
N TRP A 75 9.18 7.50 -0.83
CA TRP A 75 8.70 8.70 -1.50
C TRP A 75 8.04 8.35 -2.84
N GLU A 76 8.70 7.54 -3.65
CA GLU A 76 8.15 7.09 -4.94
C GLU A 76 6.86 6.30 -4.77
N LEU A 77 6.81 5.45 -3.76
CA LEU A 77 5.62 4.67 -3.45
C LEU A 77 4.42 5.57 -3.15
N SER A 78 4.62 6.59 -2.31
CA SER A 78 3.58 7.54 -1.95
C SER A 78 3.17 8.41 -3.13
N TYR A 79 4.14 8.87 -3.92
CA TYR A 79 3.89 9.69 -5.11
C TYR A 79 3.03 8.93 -6.13
N HIS A 80 3.41 7.71 -6.47
CA HIS A 80 2.71 6.94 -7.48
C HIS A 80 1.35 6.42 -7.00
N GLU A 81 1.18 6.13 -5.72
CA GLU A 81 -0.13 5.82 -5.16
C GLU A 81 -1.08 7.00 -5.36
N THR A 82 -0.67 8.19 -4.95
CA THR A 82 -1.47 9.40 -5.08
C THR A 82 -1.77 9.71 -6.55
N ARG A 83 -0.77 9.60 -7.41
CA ARG A 83 -0.93 9.83 -8.84
C ARG A 83 -1.96 8.89 -9.47
N LEU A 84 -1.85 7.59 -9.16
CA LEU A 84 -2.78 6.59 -9.69
C LEU A 84 -4.20 6.80 -9.16
N GLN A 85 -4.35 7.18 -7.90
CA GLN A 85 -5.65 7.45 -7.33
C GLN A 85 -6.33 8.65 -8.00
N PHE A 86 -5.59 9.72 -8.31
CA PHE A 86 -6.13 10.86 -9.05
C PHE A 86 -6.38 10.53 -10.52
N GLU A 87 -5.47 9.80 -11.16
CA GLU A 87 -5.59 9.41 -12.56
C GLU A 87 -6.84 8.55 -12.80
N GLU A 88 -7.13 7.63 -11.87
CA GLU A 88 -8.31 6.78 -11.92
C GLU A 88 -9.56 7.44 -11.34
N GLU A 89 -9.44 8.65 -10.81
CA GLU A 89 -10.55 9.43 -10.24
C GLU A 89 -11.33 8.65 -9.16
N VAL A 90 -10.62 7.97 -8.28
CA VAL A 90 -11.22 7.03 -7.31
C VAL A 90 -12.28 7.64 -6.40
N LEU A 91 -12.16 8.95 -6.09
CA LEU A 91 -13.13 9.64 -5.24
C LEU A 91 -14.39 10.06 -5.98
N LEU A 92 -14.36 10.07 -7.32
CA LEU A 92 -15.48 10.47 -8.17
C LEU A 92 -16.24 9.27 -8.74
N ARG A 93 -15.74 8.06 -8.51
CA ARG A 93 -16.33 6.83 -9.04
C ARG A 93 -16.90 5.99 -7.93
N ASP A 94 -18.08 5.42 -8.15
CA ASP A 94 -18.75 4.54 -7.20
C ASP A 94 -18.17 3.12 -7.17
N ASP A 95 -17.35 2.76 -8.15
CA ASP A 95 -16.74 1.45 -8.27
C ASP A 95 -15.38 1.32 -7.59
N TYR A 96 -15.05 2.25 -6.67
CA TYR A 96 -13.84 2.19 -5.88
C TYR A 96 -14.15 2.19 -4.37
N TYR A 97 -13.39 1.40 -3.62
CA TYR A 97 -13.44 1.39 -2.16
C TYR A 97 -12.75 2.60 -1.54
N ASN A 98 -11.93 3.32 -2.31
CA ASN A 98 -11.17 4.46 -1.80
C ASN A 98 -12.12 5.58 -1.38
N GLY A 99 -12.09 5.95 -0.10
CA GLY A 99 -12.91 7.03 0.43
C GLY A 99 -12.16 8.34 0.65
N ILE A 100 -10.82 8.31 0.59
CA ILE A 100 -9.98 9.48 0.81
C ILE A 100 -8.64 9.29 0.11
N ILE A 101 -8.08 10.39 -0.39
CA ILE A 101 -6.70 10.42 -0.88
C ILE A 101 -5.87 11.24 0.10
N ASN A 102 -4.92 10.56 0.77
CA ASN A 102 -3.98 11.21 1.69
C ASN A 102 -2.80 11.74 0.89
N VAL A 103 -2.73 13.07 0.73
CA VAL A 103 -1.65 13.72 0.00
C VAL A 103 -0.63 14.25 1.00
N ARG A 104 0.39 13.45 1.27
CA ARG A 104 1.54 13.83 2.11
C ARG A 104 2.83 13.61 1.35
N VAL A 105 2.87 14.12 0.13
CA VAL A 105 4.03 13.98 -0.73
C VAL A 105 4.68 15.34 -0.85
N GLY A 106 5.85 15.47 -0.25
CA GLY A 106 6.65 16.67 -0.37
C GLY A 106 7.53 16.62 -1.62
N ARG A 107 8.26 17.69 -1.83
CA ARG A 107 9.20 17.78 -2.93
C ARG A 107 10.33 16.78 -2.72
N ARG A 108 10.69 16.07 -3.78
CA ARG A 108 11.83 15.15 -3.75
C ARG A 108 13.13 15.94 -3.54
N LYS A 109 13.90 15.50 -2.56
CA LYS A 109 15.20 16.12 -2.26
C LYS A 109 16.34 15.39 -2.95
#